data_cae388f0db9bee44d842164194cfa4a5
#
_entry.id   cae388f0db9bee44d842164194cfa4a5
#
_cell.length_a   1.000
_cell.length_b   1.000
_cell.length_c   1.000
_cell.angle_alpha   90.00
_cell.angle_beta   90.00
_cell.angle_gamma   90.00
#
_symmetry.space_group_name_H-M   'P 1'
#
loop_
_entity.id
_entity.type
_entity.pdbx_description
1 polymer ?
#
loop_
_entity_poly.entity_id
_entity_poly.type
_entity_poly.pdbx_seq_one_letter_code
_entity_poly.pdbx_strand_id
1 'polypeptide(L)'
;MDIKSVFNRLLNHEELQREETKDLLIAITKGELSDAEICALLTAIQMRGITVDELLGFRDGILETGVPALLDCDRYIDVVGTGGDRKNTFNISTTSCFVIAGAGYKVAKHGNYAATSISGASNVIKNHGVTFTDDLDKLNRSINECGIVYLHAQLFAKAMKFVAAIRKALPFPTFFNLLGPIVNPSCPKCQMLGVSNLDQMRLYHQVYQKIGIDYAIVNSIDGYDEISLTGDFKVTTNNYERIFHPKDLGFDIARPEELKGGATEEEAAEIFDAVLNNTALPAQKNIVIANAAFGIQVMEKGRKSLEECIDSARESIDCGAALRTFKKFVELNS
;
A
#
# COMPACT_ATOMS: atom_id res chain seq x y z
N MET A 1 13.59 7.74 28.38
CA MET A 1 12.10 7.73 28.51
C MET A 1 11.70 7.04 29.80
N ASP A 2 10.73 7.57 30.55
CA ASP A 2 10.18 6.85 31.71
C ASP A 2 9.03 5.93 31.26
N ILE A 3 9.36 4.65 31.06
CA ILE A 3 8.41 3.65 30.57
C ILE A 3 7.25 3.42 31.56
N LYS A 4 7.47 3.57 32.88
CA LYS A 4 6.42 3.42 33.89
C LYS A 4 5.38 4.53 33.77
N SER A 5 5.81 5.76 33.52
CA SER A 5 4.92 6.89 33.25
C SER A 5 4.07 6.66 32.00
N VAL A 6 4.67 6.14 30.93
CA VAL A 6 3.96 5.80 29.69
C VAL A 6 2.86 4.77 29.95
N PHE A 7 3.16 3.68 30.67
CA PHE A 7 2.16 2.66 31.01
C PHE A 7 1.04 3.21 31.90
N ASN A 8 1.38 4.02 32.91
CA ASN A 8 0.35 4.63 33.77
C ASN A 8 -0.64 5.48 32.96
N ARG A 9 -0.15 6.26 32.02
CA ARG A 9 -1.00 7.06 31.13
C ARG A 9 -1.88 6.18 30.23
N LEU A 10 -1.29 5.18 29.57
CA LEU A 10 -2.05 4.25 28.71
C LEU A 10 -3.14 3.49 29.48
N LEU A 11 -2.86 3.04 30.71
CA LEU A 11 -3.82 2.37 31.59
C LEU A 11 -4.94 3.30 32.07
N ASN A 12 -4.68 4.62 32.13
CA ASN A 12 -5.67 5.65 32.38
C ASN A 12 -6.36 6.15 31.10
N HIS A 13 -6.21 5.47 29.97
CA HIS A 13 -6.76 5.83 28.66
C HIS A 13 -6.27 7.17 28.08
N GLU A 14 -5.15 7.69 28.60
CA GLU A 14 -4.54 8.92 28.08
C GLU A 14 -3.83 8.64 26.74
N GLU A 15 -3.83 9.66 25.86
CA GLU A 15 -3.13 9.62 24.58
C GLU A 15 -1.65 9.95 24.75
N LEU A 16 -0.82 9.33 23.91
CA LEU A 16 0.60 9.66 23.82
C LEU A 16 0.82 10.69 22.71
N GLN A 17 1.82 11.53 22.88
CA GLN A 17 2.23 12.48 21.85
C GLN A 17 3.03 11.77 20.75
N ARG A 18 3.07 12.38 19.57
CA ARG A 18 3.79 11.85 18.39
C ARG A 18 5.26 11.55 18.71
N GLU A 19 5.97 12.46 19.38
CA GLU A 19 7.37 12.25 19.74
C GLU A 19 7.54 11.11 20.76
N GLU A 20 6.61 10.95 21.71
CA GLU A 20 6.67 9.86 22.68
C GLU A 20 6.54 8.47 22.01
N THR A 21 5.64 8.32 21.06
CA THR A 21 5.47 7.04 20.33
C THR A 21 6.62 6.78 19.35
N LYS A 22 7.22 7.82 18.80
CA LYS A 22 8.47 7.72 18.04
C LYS A 22 9.60 7.19 18.93
N ASP A 23 9.80 7.80 20.09
CA ASP A 23 10.83 7.39 21.06
C ASP A 23 10.59 5.96 21.57
N LEU A 24 9.32 5.57 21.80
CA LEU A 24 8.96 4.20 22.14
C LEU A 24 9.41 3.19 21.08
N LEU A 25 9.18 3.48 19.80
CA LEU A 25 9.64 2.59 18.75
C LEU A 25 11.17 2.51 18.70
N ILE A 26 11.86 3.63 18.86
CA ILE A 26 13.32 3.66 18.88
C ILE A 26 13.84 2.84 20.07
N ALA A 27 13.23 2.95 21.26
CA ALA A 27 13.58 2.17 22.44
C ALA A 27 13.36 0.65 22.22
N ILE A 28 12.27 0.27 21.54
CA ILE A 28 12.02 -1.12 21.13
C ILE A 28 13.16 -1.63 20.24
N THR A 29 13.60 -0.84 19.26
CA THR A 29 14.69 -1.25 18.35
C THR A 29 16.06 -1.38 19.02
N LYS A 30 16.24 -0.67 20.14
CA LYS A 30 17.46 -0.75 20.97
C LYS A 30 17.41 -1.89 22.00
N GLY A 31 16.26 -2.60 22.12
CA GLY A 31 16.07 -3.65 23.12
C GLY A 31 15.93 -3.12 24.54
N GLU A 32 15.49 -1.87 24.72
CA GLU A 32 15.29 -1.25 26.01
C GLU A 32 13.97 -1.69 26.67
N LEU A 33 13.06 -2.34 25.92
CA LEU A 33 11.82 -2.92 26.42
C LEU A 33 11.88 -4.44 26.32
N SER A 34 11.39 -5.11 27.35
CA SER A 34 11.18 -6.56 27.36
C SER A 34 9.97 -6.93 26.47
N ASP A 35 9.91 -8.19 26.03
CA ASP A 35 8.78 -8.73 25.25
C ASP A 35 7.45 -8.54 25.99
N ALA A 36 7.44 -8.68 27.33
CA ALA A 36 6.25 -8.47 28.15
C ALA A 36 5.78 -7.00 28.12
N GLU A 37 6.70 -6.05 28.17
CA GLU A 37 6.37 -4.62 28.07
C GLU A 37 5.87 -4.28 26.66
N ILE A 38 6.48 -4.84 25.62
CA ILE A 38 6.01 -4.65 24.23
C ILE A 38 4.60 -5.24 24.08
N CYS A 39 4.33 -6.46 24.56
CA CYS A 39 2.99 -7.06 24.54
C CYS A 39 1.96 -6.17 25.26
N ALA A 40 2.30 -5.69 26.45
CA ALA A 40 1.40 -4.82 27.23
C ALA A 40 1.13 -3.51 26.51
N LEU A 41 2.15 -2.87 25.91
CA LEU A 41 2.02 -1.66 25.10
C LEU A 41 1.06 -1.87 23.92
N LEU A 42 1.31 -2.93 23.12
CA LEU A 42 0.48 -3.25 21.95
C LEU A 42 -0.98 -3.51 22.37
N THR A 43 -1.19 -4.23 23.47
CA THR A 43 -2.53 -4.56 23.97
C THR A 43 -3.26 -3.32 24.49
N ALA A 44 -2.58 -2.47 25.27
CA ALA A 44 -3.19 -1.25 25.82
C ALA A 44 -3.63 -0.28 24.71
N ILE A 45 -2.77 -0.06 23.69
CA ILE A 45 -3.12 0.78 22.54
C ILE A 45 -4.24 0.14 21.72
N GLN A 46 -4.22 -1.19 21.51
CA GLN A 46 -5.27 -1.89 20.77
C GLN A 46 -6.64 -1.78 21.45
N MET A 47 -6.69 -1.88 22.77
CA MET A 47 -7.94 -1.78 23.54
C MET A 47 -8.53 -0.37 23.53
N ARG A 48 -7.71 0.66 23.59
CA ARG A 48 -8.14 2.06 23.57
C ARG A 48 -8.43 2.55 22.12
N GLY A 49 -7.76 2.00 21.14
CA GLY A 49 -7.62 2.53 19.79
C GLY A 49 -6.40 3.46 19.69
N ILE A 50 -5.73 3.41 18.53
CA ILE A 50 -4.58 4.27 18.24
C ILE A 50 -5.06 5.63 17.72
N THR A 51 -4.44 6.72 18.17
CA THR A 51 -4.70 8.05 17.63
C THR A 51 -3.85 8.34 16.40
N VAL A 52 -4.20 9.38 15.65
CA VAL A 52 -3.44 9.82 14.47
C VAL A 52 -2.01 10.21 14.83
N ASP A 53 -1.83 10.93 15.95
CA ASP A 53 -0.50 11.39 16.38
C ASP A 53 0.36 10.22 16.85
N GLU A 54 -0.20 9.27 17.56
CA GLU A 54 0.50 8.05 17.94
C GLU A 54 0.92 7.22 16.72
N LEU A 55 0.02 7.06 15.74
CA LEU A 55 0.33 6.33 14.51
C LEU A 55 1.45 7.00 13.72
N LEU A 56 1.43 8.34 13.64
CA LEU A 56 2.47 9.13 12.99
C LEU A 56 3.81 9.03 13.75
N GLY A 57 3.80 8.99 15.07
CA GLY A 57 5.03 8.81 15.84
C GLY A 57 5.67 7.44 15.60
N PHE A 58 4.88 6.37 15.62
CA PHE A 58 5.39 5.04 15.24
C PHE A 58 5.91 4.99 13.80
N ARG A 59 5.21 5.64 12.85
CA ARG A 59 5.69 5.82 11.49
C ARG A 59 7.06 6.50 11.45
N ASP A 60 7.19 7.62 12.11
CA ASP A 60 8.43 8.40 12.12
C ASP A 60 9.59 7.60 12.71
N GLY A 61 9.34 6.85 13.78
CA GLY A 61 10.32 5.93 14.37
C GLY A 61 10.76 4.81 13.43
N ILE A 62 9.83 4.23 12.65
CA ILE A 62 10.17 3.21 11.64
C ILE A 62 11.04 3.80 10.54
N LEU A 63 10.69 4.98 10.03
CA LEU A 63 11.44 5.64 8.97
C LEU A 63 12.83 6.09 9.45
N GLU A 64 12.95 6.61 10.67
CA GLU A 64 14.22 7.06 11.24
C GLU A 64 15.19 5.89 11.50
N THR A 65 14.67 4.74 11.95
CA THR A 65 15.49 3.55 12.23
C THR A 65 15.65 2.62 11.04
N GLY A 66 14.99 2.92 9.93
CA GLY A 66 15.01 2.18 8.68
C GLY A 66 16.15 2.60 7.74
N VAL A 67 16.12 2.02 6.56
CA VAL A 67 17.01 2.40 5.44
C VAL A 67 16.22 3.35 4.54
N PRO A 68 16.64 4.59 4.32
CA PRO A 68 15.95 5.49 3.41
C PRO A 68 16.19 5.07 1.95
N ALA A 69 15.17 5.20 1.10
CA ALA A 69 15.27 5.01 -0.35
C ALA A 69 15.13 6.37 -1.05
N LEU A 70 16.24 7.12 -1.12
CA LEU A 70 16.26 8.44 -1.75
C LEU A 70 16.25 8.28 -3.27
N LEU A 71 15.08 8.45 -3.89
CA LEU A 71 14.93 8.34 -5.33
C LEU A 71 15.23 9.66 -6.04
N ASP A 72 15.97 9.58 -7.13
CA ASP A 72 16.33 10.70 -7.99
C ASP A 72 15.16 11.04 -8.93
N CYS A 73 14.04 11.41 -8.34
CA CYS A 73 12.80 11.72 -9.04
C CYS A 73 11.90 12.58 -8.15
N ASP A 74 11.40 13.70 -8.67
CA ASP A 74 10.64 14.68 -7.87
C ASP A 74 9.22 14.24 -7.51
N ARG A 75 8.57 13.45 -8.36
CA ARG A 75 7.18 13.08 -8.21
C ARG A 75 6.91 11.64 -8.67
N TYR A 76 6.46 10.84 -7.76
CA TYR A 76 6.06 9.44 -7.98
C TYR A 76 4.95 9.08 -7.00
N ILE A 77 4.24 8.00 -7.31
CA ILE A 77 3.12 7.50 -6.51
C ILE A 77 3.46 6.13 -5.91
N ASP A 78 2.97 5.88 -4.69
CA ASP A 78 2.81 4.53 -4.16
C ASP A 78 1.34 4.11 -4.28
N VAL A 79 1.10 2.86 -4.68
CA VAL A 79 -0.25 2.27 -4.76
C VAL A 79 -0.27 1.02 -3.92
N VAL A 80 -1.06 1.03 -2.86
CA VAL A 80 -1.05 -0.03 -1.84
C VAL A 80 -2.44 -0.24 -1.26
N GLY A 81 -2.76 -1.46 -0.84
CA GLY A 81 -3.89 -1.76 0.03
C GLY A 81 -3.42 -2.02 1.46
N THR A 82 -4.30 -1.83 2.44
CA THR A 82 -4.03 -2.22 3.83
C THR A 82 -3.91 -3.73 4.00
N GLY A 83 -4.49 -4.48 3.08
CA GLY A 83 -4.69 -5.91 3.24
C GLY A 83 -5.70 -6.24 4.35
N GLY A 84 -5.86 -7.54 4.60
CA GLY A 84 -6.68 -8.01 5.71
C GLY A 84 -8.20 -8.04 5.44
N ASP A 85 -8.63 -7.77 4.24
CA ASP A 85 -10.02 -7.84 3.78
C ASP A 85 -10.57 -9.27 3.68
N ARG A 86 -9.67 -10.27 3.68
CA ARG A 86 -9.96 -11.72 3.58
C ARG A 86 -10.67 -12.13 2.29
N LYS A 87 -10.52 -11.34 1.22
CA LYS A 87 -11.19 -11.58 -0.07
C LYS A 87 -10.38 -12.45 -1.02
N ASN A 88 -9.06 -12.59 -0.80
CA ASN A 88 -8.13 -13.32 -1.68
C ASN A 88 -8.26 -12.89 -3.16
N THR A 89 -8.21 -11.58 -3.40
CA THR A 89 -8.19 -11.00 -4.74
C THR A 89 -6.85 -11.25 -5.43
N PHE A 90 -6.84 -11.21 -6.78
CA PHE A 90 -5.58 -11.17 -7.51
C PHE A 90 -4.83 -9.85 -7.22
N ASN A 91 -3.56 -9.76 -7.63
CA ASN A 91 -2.66 -8.65 -7.27
C ASN A 91 -3.03 -7.32 -7.96
N ILE A 92 -4.24 -6.80 -7.71
CA ILE A 92 -4.84 -5.62 -8.37
C ILE A 92 -3.93 -4.40 -8.25
N SER A 93 -3.54 -4.01 -7.01
CA SER A 93 -2.70 -2.83 -6.78
C SER A 93 -1.31 -2.96 -7.42
N THR A 94 -0.72 -4.16 -7.41
CA THR A 94 0.59 -4.39 -8.05
C THR A 94 0.51 -4.29 -9.56
N THR A 95 -0.53 -4.88 -10.16
CA THR A 95 -0.78 -4.79 -11.61
C THR A 95 -1.04 -3.34 -12.03
N SER A 96 -1.85 -2.59 -11.23
CA SER A 96 -2.13 -1.18 -11.46
C SER A 96 -0.87 -0.31 -11.47
N CYS A 97 0.15 -0.64 -10.67
CA CYS A 97 1.43 0.07 -10.68
C CYS A 97 2.11 0.03 -12.05
N PHE A 98 2.10 -1.11 -12.73
CA PHE A 98 2.68 -1.24 -14.08
C PHE A 98 1.84 -0.54 -15.14
N VAL A 99 0.51 -0.49 -14.96
CA VAL A 99 -0.38 0.28 -15.84
C VAL A 99 -0.12 1.78 -15.70
N ILE A 100 0.01 2.28 -14.47
CA ILE A 100 0.35 3.69 -14.18
C ILE A 100 1.71 4.04 -14.76
N ALA A 101 2.72 3.18 -14.57
CA ALA A 101 4.06 3.41 -15.11
C ALA A 101 4.06 3.34 -16.66
N GLY A 102 3.32 2.42 -17.25
CA GLY A 102 3.12 2.34 -18.71
C GLY A 102 2.39 3.55 -19.31
N ALA A 103 1.54 4.22 -18.50
CA ALA A 103 0.91 5.49 -18.88
C ALA A 103 1.86 6.71 -18.73
N GLY A 104 3.14 6.50 -18.38
CA GLY A 104 4.17 7.53 -18.32
C GLY A 104 4.37 8.19 -16.95
N TYR A 105 3.73 7.69 -15.89
CA TYR A 105 3.92 8.20 -14.53
C TYR A 105 4.96 7.38 -13.78
N LYS A 106 5.63 7.98 -12.80
CA LYS A 106 6.62 7.31 -11.96
C LYS A 106 5.95 6.64 -10.75
N VAL A 107 6.36 5.42 -10.44
CA VAL A 107 5.81 4.61 -9.34
C VAL A 107 6.93 4.12 -8.43
N ALA A 108 6.79 4.30 -7.12
CA ALA A 108 7.67 3.71 -6.10
C ALA A 108 6.82 2.81 -5.19
N LYS A 109 6.59 1.57 -5.63
CA LYS A 109 5.74 0.64 -4.91
C LYS A 109 6.43 0.08 -3.69
N HIS A 110 5.87 0.33 -2.51
CA HIS A 110 6.23 -0.35 -1.29
C HIS A 110 5.37 -1.61 -1.11
N GLY A 111 5.99 -2.76 -0.86
CA GLY A 111 5.25 -4.01 -0.74
C GLY A 111 5.96 -5.06 0.08
N ASN A 112 5.21 -6.11 0.46
CA ASN A 112 5.72 -7.25 1.23
C ASN A 112 5.10 -8.55 0.70
N TYR A 113 5.56 -9.68 1.24
CA TYR A 113 4.90 -10.96 1.08
C TYR A 113 3.49 -10.93 1.68
N ALA A 114 2.63 -11.82 1.20
CA ALA A 114 1.30 -11.98 1.76
C ALA A 114 1.36 -12.33 3.25
N ALA A 115 0.45 -11.72 4.04
CA ALA A 115 0.25 -12.09 5.43
C ALA A 115 -0.91 -13.10 5.59
N THR A 116 -1.94 -12.98 4.76
CA THR A 116 -3.19 -13.76 4.85
C THR A 116 -3.69 -14.29 3.50
N SER A 117 -3.32 -13.68 2.38
CA SER A 117 -3.68 -14.12 1.02
C SER A 117 -2.67 -15.15 0.49
N ILE A 118 -2.99 -15.77 -0.65
CA ILE A 118 -2.12 -16.73 -1.32
C ILE A 118 -0.90 -16.04 -1.92
N SER A 119 -1.09 -14.88 -2.55
CA SER A 119 -0.01 -14.12 -3.20
C SER A 119 -0.09 -12.66 -2.79
N GLY A 120 0.97 -12.15 -2.16
CA GLY A 120 1.17 -10.72 -1.91
C GLY A 120 1.96 -10.05 -3.04
N ALA A 121 2.15 -8.75 -2.91
CA ALA A 121 2.88 -7.98 -3.92
C ALA A 121 4.30 -8.51 -4.17
N SER A 122 5.04 -8.90 -3.11
CA SER A 122 6.39 -9.46 -3.26
C SER A 122 6.39 -10.88 -3.84
N ASN A 123 5.33 -11.67 -3.61
CA ASN A 123 5.25 -13.02 -4.16
C ASN A 123 5.19 -12.96 -5.69
N VAL A 124 4.25 -12.20 -6.27
CA VAL A 124 4.08 -12.10 -7.72
C VAL A 124 5.34 -11.53 -8.40
N ILE A 125 5.98 -10.52 -7.81
CA ILE A 125 7.21 -9.92 -8.36
C ILE A 125 8.37 -10.92 -8.32
N LYS A 126 8.54 -11.67 -7.21
CA LYS A 126 9.57 -12.68 -7.06
C LYS A 126 9.39 -13.86 -8.02
N ASN A 127 8.15 -14.28 -8.27
CA ASN A 127 7.83 -15.37 -9.22
C ASN A 127 8.31 -15.07 -10.65
N HIS A 128 8.47 -13.78 -10.99
CA HIS A 128 9.04 -13.35 -12.27
C HIS A 128 10.56 -13.18 -12.26
N GLY A 129 11.25 -13.72 -11.24
CA GLY A 129 12.71 -13.75 -11.16
C GLY A 129 13.37 -12.48 -10.65
N VAL A 130 12.58 -11.53 -10.15
CA VAL A 130 13.10 -10.26 -9.60
C VAL A 130 13.81 -10.50 -8.26
N THR A 131 14.99 -9.93 -8.11
CA THR A 131 15.76 -9.89 -6.88
C THR A 131 15.57 -8.56 -6.18
N PHE A 132 15.10 -8.59 -4.93
CA PHE A 132 14.92 -7.36 -4.15
C PHE A 132 16.26 -6.82 -3.65
N THR A 133 16.41 -5.49 -3.70
CA THR A 133 17.64 -4.79 -3.32
C THR A 133 17.33 -3.51 -2.56
N ASP A 134 18.29 -3.05 -1.74
CA ASP A 134 18.33 -1.73 -1.12
C ASP A 134 19.48 -0.86 -1.72
N ASP A 135 20.09 -1.31 -2.80
CA ASP A 135 21.09 -0.59 -3.57
C ASP A 135 20.43 0.61 -4.31
N LEU A 136 20.76 1.82 -3.87
CA LEU A 136 20.17 3.06 -4.39
C LEU A 136 20.42 3.27 -5.89
N ASP A 137 21.57 2.87 -6.41
CA ASP A 137 21.89 3.04 -7.84
C ASP A 137 20.99 2.16 -8.70
N LYS A 138 20.75 0.91 -8.27
CA LYS A 138 19.81 0.00 -8.94
C LYS A 138 18.38 0.50 -8.85
N LEU A 139 17.96 0.98 -7.67
CA LEU A 139 16.61 1.52 -7.47
C LEU A 139 16.37 2.76 -8.35
N ASN A 140 17.35 3.68 -8.40
CA ASN A 140 17.27 4.86 -9.25
C ASN A 140 17.31 4.50 -10.73
N ARG A 141 18.13 3.53 -11.12
CA ARG A 141 18.14 3.03 -12.48
C ARG A 141 16.76 2.47 -12.88
N SER A 142 16.14 1.68 -12.02
CA SER A 142 14.82 1.09 -12.26
C SER A 142 13.77 2.19 -12.49
N ILE A 143 13.60 3.13 -11.56
CA ILE A 143 12.58 4.18 -11.71
C ILE A 143 12.85 5.11 -12.91
N ASN A 144 14.11 5.34 -13.27
CA ASN A 144 14.46 6.22 -14.38
C ASN A 144 14.27 5.52 -15.74
N GLU A 145 14.68 4.27 -15.90
CA GLU A 145 14.62 3.57 -17.17
C GLU A 145 13.25 2.93 -17.48
N CYS A 146 12.54 2.40 -16.47
CA CYS A 146 11.23 1.77 -16.70
C CYS A 146 10.05 2.44 -15.98
N GLY A 147 10.27 3.54 -15.27
CA GLY A 147 9.18 4.27 -14.60
C GLY A 147 8.70 3.70 -13.29
N ILE A 148 9.22 2.55 -12.84
CA ILE A 148 8.79 1.90 -11.61
C ILE A 148 9.99 1.37 -10.83
N VAL A 149 9.91 1.46 -9.50
CA VAL A 149 10.80 0.79 -8.55
C VAL A 149 9.98 0.01 -7.52
N TYR A 150 10.49 -1.14 -7.08
CA TYR A 150 9.88 -1.95 -6.04
C TYR A 150 10.71 -1.94 -4.76
N LEU A 151 10.11 -1.48 -3.67
CA LEU A 151 10.73 -1.35 -2.36
C LEU A 151 10.20 -2.45 -1.44
N HIS A 152 10.96 -3.56 -1.30
CA HIS A 152 10.57 -4.69 -0.47
C HIS A 152 10.71 -4.34 1.01
N ALA A 153 9.62 -4.30 1.74
CA ALA A 153 9.53 -3.76 3.10
C ALA A 153 10.56 -4.32 4.08
N GLN A 154 10.93 -5.61 3.97
CA GLN A 154 11.88 -6.26 4.89
C GLN A 154 13.32 -5.72 4.77
N LEU A 155 13.69 -5.14 3.64
CA LEU A 155 15.01 -4.53 3.44
C LEU A 155 15.09 -3.15 4.11
N PHE A 156 14.01 -2.42 4.18
CA PHE A 156 13.98 -1.02 4.61
C PHE A 156 13.48 -0.83 6.04
N ALA A 157 12.38 -1.48 6.43
CA ALA A 157 11.75 -1.31 7.75
C ALA A 157 12.37 -2.24 8.81
N LYS A 158 13.66 -2.04 9.13
CA LYS A 158 14.43 -2.91 10.04
C LYS A 158 13.83 -3.01 11.45
N ALA A 159 13.14 -1.98 11.91
CA ALA A 159 12.44 -1.96 13.20
C ALA A 159 11.41 -3.09 13.33
N MET A 160 10.78 -3.48 12.24
CA MET A 160 9.69 -4.46 12.24
C MET A 160 10.12 -5.86 12.73
N LYS A 161 11.41 -6.23 12.60
CA LYS A 161 11.93 -7.53 13.09
C LYS A 161 11.83 -7.67 14.60
N PHE A 162 11.95 -6.56 15.35
CA PHE A 162 11.93 -6.58 16.81
C PHE A 162 10.53 -6.85 17.39
N VAL A 163 9.49 -6.56 16.63
CA VAL A 163 8.10 -6.79 17.04
C VAL A 163 7.45 -7.99 16.34
N ALA A 164 8.11 -8.59 15.35
CA ALA A 164 7.52 -9.63 14.52
C ALA A 164 7.09 -10.87 15.30
N ALA A 165 7.96 -11.39 16.16
CA ALA A 165 7.67 -12.58 16.99
C ALA A 165 6.52 -12.31 17.97
N ILE A 166 6.54 -11.15 18.62
CA ILE A 166 5.50 -10.72 19.57
C ILE A 166 4.15 -10.58 18.86
N ARG A 167 4.12 -9.89 17.73
CA ARG A 167 2.89 -9.73 16.92
C ARG A 167 2.30 -11.06 16.46
N LYS A 168 3.17 -12.03 16.11
CA LYS A 168 2.74 -13.38 15.71
C LYS A 168 2.16 -14.17 16.89
N ALA A 169 2.64 -13.94 18.11
CA ALA A 169 2.17 -14.60 19.33
C ALA A 169 0.83 -14.04 19.82
N LEU A 170 0.49 -12.81 19.48
CA LEU A 170 -0.79 -12.20 19.88
C LEU A 170 -1.95 -12.75 19.04
N PRO A 171 -3.09 -13.13 19.67
CA PRO A 171 -4.23 -13.74 18.98
C PRO A 171 -5.14 -12.71 18.25
N PHE A 172 -4.69 -11.47 18.10
CA PHE A 172 -5.41 -10.38 17.46
C PHE A 172 -4.47 -9.48 16.64
N PRO A 173 -4.99 -8.79 15.62
CA PRO A 173 -4.20 -7.82 14.86
C PRO A 173 -3.84 -6.62 15.74
N THR A 174 -2.65 -6.06 15.55
CA THR A 174 -2.19 -4.86 16.24
C THR A 174 -2.19 -3.66 15.31
N PHE A 175 -2.11 -2.45 15.86
CA PHE A 175 -2.01 -1.21 15.08
C PHE A 175 -0.81 -1.19 14.10
N PHE A 176 0.20 -2.04 14.28
CA PHE A 176 1.28 -2.21 13.31
C PHE A 176 0.79 -2.61 11.92
N ASN A 177 -0.39 -3.21 11.80
CA ASN A 177 -0.98 -3.52 10.51
C ASN A 177 -1.40 -2.25 9.74
N LEU A 178 -1.60 -1.14 10.46
CA LEU A 178 -1.92 0.17 9.88
C LEU A 178 -0.67 0.94 9.41
N LEU A 179 0.53 0.49 9.77
CA LEU A 179 1.76 1.23 9.45
C LEU A 179 2.26 0.95 8.03
N GLY A 180 2.00 -0.25 7.49
CA GLY A 180 2.50 -0.67 6.17
C GLY A 180 2.38 0.40 5.07
N PRO A 181 1.18 0.95 4.85
CA PRO A 181 0.95 1.94 3.80
C PRO A 181 1.70 3.27 3.98
N ILE A 182 2.04 3.64 5.20
CA ILE A 182 2.60 4.97 5.51
C ILE A 182 4.10 4.95 5.82
N VAL A 183 4.76 3.80 5.69
CA VAL A 183 6.20 3.65 5.97
C VAL A 183 7.01 3.32 4.71
N ASN A 184 6.52 3.75 3.53
CA ASN A 184 7.31 3.67 2.31
C ASN A 184 8.63 4.45 2.50
N PRO A 185 9.80 3.79 2.35
CA PRO A 185 11.10 4.41 2.67
C PRO A 185 11.50 5.53 1.72
N SER A 186 10.82 5.68 0.58
CA SER A 186 11.04 6.80 -0.34
C SER A 186 10.20 8.04 -0.01
N CYS A 187 9.30 7.96 0.97
CA CYS A 187 8.42 9.05 1.39
C CYS A 187 7.69 9.72 0.21
N PRO A 188 6.88 8.98 -0.58
CA PRO A 188 6.23 9.51 -1.76
C PRO A 188 5.30 10.69 -1.42
N LYS A 189 5.25 11.67 -2.32
CA LYS A 189 4.34 12.82 -2.21
C LYS A 189 2.93 12.53 -2.77
N CYS A 190 2.75 11.35 -3.35
CA CYS A 190 1.48 10.90 -3.91
C CYS A 190 1.21 9.46 -3.47
N GLN A 191 -0.02 9.17 -3.06
CA GLN A 191 -0.39 7.83 -2.68
C GLN A 191 -1.82 7.49 -3.05
N MET A 192 -2.04 6.28 -3.56
CA MET A 192 -3.35 5.66 -3.63
C MET A 192 -3.40 4.52 -2.62
N LEU A 193 -4.34 4.60 -1.70
CA LEU A 193 -4.50 3.63 -0.62
C LEU A 193 -5.88 2.96 -0.69
N GLY A 194 -5.90 1.65 -0.78
CA GLY A 194 -7.10 0.87 -0.54
C GLY A 194 -7.25 0.48 0.93
N VAL A 195 -8.45 0.58 1.46
CA VAL A 195 -8.78 0.24 2.85
C VAL A 195 -10.00 -0.67 2.92
N SER A 196 -10.01 -1.61 3.86
CA SER A 196 -11.07 -2.61 3.99
C SER A 196 -12.35 -2.11 4.67
N ASN A 197 -12.31 -0.92 5.32
CA ASN A 197 -13.47 -0.33 6.00
C ASN A 197 -13.38 1.20 6.13
N LEU A 198 -14.51 1.81 6.45
CA LEU A 198 -14.63 3.28 6.52
C LEU A 198 -13.93 3.90 7.75
N ASP A 199 -13.69 3.16 8.82
CA ASP A 199 -12.95 3.68 9.97
C ASP A 199 -11.47 3.86 9.63
N GLN A 200 -10.89 2.89 8.91
CA GLN A 200 -9.55 3.04 8.34
C GLN A 200 -9.49 4.21 7.34
N MET A 201 -10.52 4.39 6.50
CA MET A 201 -10.58 5.52 5.57
C MET A 201 -10.51 6.86 6.32
N ARG A 202 -11.27 7.03 7.40
CA ARG A 202 -11.24 8.25 8.24
C ARG A 202 -9.88 8.46 8.88
N LEU A 203 -9.28 7.39 9.43
CA LEU A 203 -7.96 7.45 10.06
C LEU A 203 -6.90 7.92 9.06
N TYR A 204 -6.80 7.25 7.91
CA TYR A 204 -5.79 7.59 6.90
C TYR A 204 -6.04 8.93 6.23
N HIS A 205 -7.27 9.36 6.10
CA HIS A 205 -7.59 10.72 5.63
C HIS A 205 -6.93 11.76 6.54
N GLN A 206 -7.08 11.64 7.86
CA GLN A 206 -6.43 12.54 8.82
C GLN A 206 -4.90 12.40 8.83
N VAL A 207 -4.40 11.17 8.70
CA VAL A 207 -2.95 10.90 8.60
C VAL A 207 -2.35 11.62 7.39
N TYR A 208 -2.95 11.48 6.21
CA TYR A 208 -2.42 12.09 4.98
C TYR A 208 -2.56 13.61 4.97
N GLN A 209 -3.62 14.17 5.58
CA GLN A 209 -3.72 15.60 5.80
C GLN A 209 -2.56 16.13 6.67
N LYS A 210 -2.18 15.42 7.74
CA LYS A 210 -1.05 15.79 8.60
C LYS A 210 0.31 15.58 7.94
N ILE A 211 0.46 14.56 7.07
CA ILE A 211 1.69 14.33 6.30
C ILE A 211 1.82 15.37 5.16
N GLY A 212 0.69 15.85 4.63
CA GLY A 212 0.67 16.89 3.58
C GLY A 212 0.98 16.33 2.18
N ILE A 213 0.51 15.11 1.85
CA ILE A 213 0.67 14.49 0.53
C ILE A 213 -0.61 14.60 -0.31
N ASP A 214 -0.48 14.36 -1.63
CA ASP A 214 -1.63 14.15 -2.50
C ASP A 214 -2.08 12.69 -2.41
N TYR A 215 -3.38 12.43 -2.25
CA TYR A 215 -3.86 11.06 -2.06
C TYR A 215 -5.24 10.80 -2.64
N ALA A 216 -5.51 9.51 -2.91
CA ALA A 216 -6.84 8.93 -3.00
C ALA A 216 -6.91 7.73 -2.05
N ILE A 217 -7.90 7.71 -1.16
CA ILE A 217 -8.21 6.55 -0.32
C ILE A 217 -9.48 5.94 -0.89
N VAL A 218 -9.46 4.64 -1.18
CA VAL A 218 -10.57 3.91 -1.77
C VAL A 218 -11.04 2.77 -0.88
N ASN A 219 -12.34 2.52 -0.88
CA ASN A 219 -12.96 1.40 -0.18
C ASN A 219 -14.16 0.93 -0.98
N SER A 220 -14.20 -0.33 -1.38
CA SER A 220 -15.44 -0.93 -1.88
C SER A 220 -16.38 -1.20 -0.70
N ILE A 221 -17.65 -0.80 -0.83
CA ILE A 221 -18.63 -0.85 0.28
C ILE A 221 -18.88 -2.28 0.76
N ASP A 222 -18.67 -3.25 -0.10
CA ASP A 222 -18.72 -4.70 0.21
C ASP A 222 -17.42 -5.26 0.82
N GLY A 223 -16.48 -4.39 1.20
CA GLY A 223 -15.36 -4.67 2.09
C GLY A 223 -14.04 -5.07 1.42
N TYR A 224 -13.87 -4.84 0.10
CA TYR A 224 -12.55 -4.95 -0.52
C TYR A 224 -11.70 -3.70 -0.23
N ASP A 225 -10.41 -3.91 -0.01
CA ASP A 225 -9.43 -2.83 0.14
C ASP A 225 -8.86 -2.35 -1.20
N GLU A 226 -9.67 -2.40 -2.25
CA GLU A 226 -9.39 -1.95 -3.62
C GLU A 226 -10.71 -1.54 -4.27
N ILE A 227 -10.67 -0.90 -5.43
CA ILE A 227 -11.86 -0.71 -6.26
C ILE A 227 -12.15 -2.04 -6.94
N SER A 228 -13.15 -2.76 -6.45
CA SER A 228 -13.49 -4.11 -6.89
C SER A 228 -14.43 -4.15 -8.10
N LEU A 229 -15.17 -3.08 -8.36
CA LEU A 229 -16.27 -3.00 -9.31
C LEU A 229 -17.39 -4.02 -9.07
N THR A 230 -17.41 -4.71 -7.92
CA THR A 230 -18.50 -5.63 -7.53
C THR A 230 -19.75 -4.89 -7.03
N GLY A 231 -19.60 -3.63 -6.70
CA GLY A 231 -20.64 -2.75 -6.20
C GLY A 231 -20.12 -1.32 -6.04
N ASP A 232 -20.84 -0.53 -5.26
CA ASP A 232 -20.44 0.83 -4.96
C ASP A 232 -19.11 0.88 -4.21
N PHE A 233 -18.33 1.91 -4.48
CA PHE A 233 -17.10 2.18 -3.77
C PHE A 233 -16.97 3.67 -3.43
N LYS A 234 -16.33 3.93 -2.29
CA LYS A 234 -16.10 5.28 -1.79
C LYS A 234 -14.67 5.70 -2.08
N VAL A 235 -14.50 6.95 -2.48
CA VAL A 235 -13.19 7.59 -2.68
C VAL A 235 -13.13 8.87 -1.87
N THR A 236 -12.05 9.04 -1.11
CA THR A 236 -11.72 10.26 -0.37
C THR A 236 -10.35 10.77 -0.85
N THR A 237 -10.31 12.03 -1.27
CA THR A 237 -9.09 12.69 -1.76
C THR A 237 -8.81 13.96 -0.97
N ASN A 238 -7.78 14.73 -1.36
CA ASN A 238 -7.56 16.07 -0.81
C ASN A 238 -8.73 17.04 -1.10
N ASN A 239 -9.50 16.80 -2.17
CA ASN A 239 -10.45 17.77 -2.72
C ASN A 239 -11.91 17.35 -2.62
N TYR A 240 -12.18 16.04 -2.53
CA TYR A 240 -13.56 15.54 -2.49
C TYR A 240 -13.66 14.20 -1.76
N GLU A 241 -14.87 13.90 -1.34
CA GLU A 241 -15.32 12.59 -0.87
C GLU A 241 -16.57 12.21 -1.66
N ARG A 242 -16.57 11.05 -2.30
CA ARG A 242 -17.69 10.62 -3.15
C ARG A 242 -17.83 9.11 -3.17
N ILE A 243 -19.06 8.63 -3.27
CA ILE A 243 -19.40 7.25 -3.62
C ILE A 243 -19.64 7.20 -5.13
N PHE A 244 -19.02 6.21 -5.76
CA PHE A 244 -19.16 5.93 -7.18
C PHE A 244 -19.85 4.58 -7.36
N HIS A 245 -20.72 4.51 -8.35
CA HIS A 245 -21.22 3.25 -8.89
C HIS A 245 -20.38 2.87 -10.13
N PRO A 246 -20.04 1.59 -10.36
CA PRO A 246 -19.22 1.18 -11.51
C PRO A 246 -19.71 1.74 -12.85
N LYS A 247 -21.03 1.75 -13.08
CA LYS A 247 -21.65 2.28 -14.31
C LYS A 247 -21.46 3.78 -14.51
N ASP A 248 -21.26 4.56 -13.42
CA ASP A 248 -20.98 6.00 -13.54
C ASP A 248 -19.63 6.26 -14.24
N LEU A 249 -18.76 5.25 -14.24
CA LEU A 249 -17.42 5.26 -14.86
C LEU A 249 -17.35 4.42 -16.14
N GLY A 250 -18.49 3.96 -16.64
CA GLY A 250 -18.57 3.13 -17.86
C GLY A 250 -18.11 1.68 -17.67
N PHE A 251 -18.08 1.16 -16.44
CA PHE A 251 -17.74 -0.22 -16.15
C PHE A 251 -18.98 -1.07 -15.83
N ASP A 252 -18.97 -2.31 -16.26
CA ASP A 252 -19.93 -3.31 -15.82
C ASP A 252 -19.63 -3.76 -14.39
N ILE A 253 -20.66 -4.23 -13.69
CA ILE A 253 -20.51 -4.81 -12.35
C ILE A 253 -19.82 -6.16 -12.48
N ALA A 254 -18.70 -6.31 -11.78
CA ALA A 254 -17.95 -7.57 -11.72
C ALA A 254 -18.58 -8.55 -10.74
N ARG A 255 -18.40 -9.84 -10.97
CA ARG A 255 -18.78 -10.87 -10.01
C ARG A 255 -17.59 -11.18 -9.08
N PRO A 256 -17.84 -11.45 -7.78
CA PRO A 256 -16.75 -11.76 -6.83
C PRO A 256 -15.82 -12.90 -7.28
N GLU A 257 -16.35 -13.87 -8.04
CA GLU A 257 -15.56 -14.99 -8.56
C GLU A 257 -14.51 -14.56 -9.58
N GLU A 258 -14.76 -13.47 -10.30
CA GLU A 258 -13.84 -12.95 -11.33
C GLU A 258 -12.63 -12.21 -10.71
N LEU A 259 -12.69 -11.89 -9.39
CA LEU A 259 -11.62 -11.22 -8.66
C LEU A 259 -10.67 -12.17 -7.95
N LYS A 260 -10.98 -13.47 -7.90
CA LYS A 260 -10.16 -14.44 -7.16
C LYS A 260 -8.73 -14.49 -7.65
N GLY A 261 -7.78 -14.50 -6.70
CA GLY A 261 -6.35 -14.50 -6.94
C GLY A 261 -5.73 -15.87 -7.22
N GLY A 262 -6.55 -16.88 -7.54
CA GLY A 262 -6.07 -18.26 -7.73
C GLY A 262 -5.93 -19.04 -6.41
N ALA A 263 -5.53 -20.31 -6.54
CA ALA A 263 -5.28 -21.22 -5.43
C ALA A 263 -3.78 -21.39 -5.14
N THR A 264 -2.90 -20.95 -6.03
CA THR A 264 -1.43 -21.01 -5.90
C THR A 264 -0.78 -19.67 -6.28
N GLU A 265 0.50 -19.50 -5.96
CA GLU A 265 1.26 -18.32 -6.37
C GLU A 265 1.46 -18.26 -7.89
N GLU A 266 1.54 -19.42 -8.55
CA GLU A 266 1.66 -19.54 -9.99
C GLU A 266 0.37 -19.06 -10.69
N GLU A 267 -0.80 -19.52 -10.24
CA GLU A 267 -2.09 -19.05 -10.76
C GLU A 267 -2.26 -17.53 -10.58
N ALA A 268 -1.81 -16.98 -9.43
CA ALA A 268 -1.84 -15.54 -9.22
C ALA A 268 -0.92 -14.79 -10.19
N ALA A 269 0.25 -15.35 -10.52
CA ALA A 269 1.16 -14.80 -11.52
C ALA A 269 0.56 -14.88 -12.94
N GLU A 270 -0.13 -15.98 -13.29
CA GLU A 270 -0.83 -16.11 -14.56
C GLU A 270 -1.93 -15.05 -14.76
N ILE A 271 -2.71 -14.75 -13.71
CA ILE A 271 -3.73 -13.69 -13.77
C ILE A 271 -3.07 -12.32 -13.95
N PHE A 272 -1.99 -12.04 -13.22
CA PHE A 272 -1.21 -10.82 -13.36
C PHE A 272 -0.69 -10.65 -14.81
N ASP A 273 -0.11 -11.70 -15.35
CA ASP A 273 0.40 -11.73 -16.73
C ASP A 273 -0.72 -11.55 -17.76
N ALA A 274 -1.86 -12.20 -17.57
CA ALA A 274 -3.00 -12.09 -18.46
C ALA A 274 -3.50 -10.64 -18.57
N VAL A 275 -3.56 -9.90 -17.45
CA VAL A 275 -3.95 -8.49 -17.49
C VAL A 275 -2.94 -7.66 -18.27
N LEU A 276 -1.65 -7.80 -18.01
CA LEU A 276 -0.60 -7.03 -18.71
C LEU A 276 -0.49 -7.40 -20.21
N ASN A 277 -0.77 -8.67 -20.55
CA ASN A 277 -0.82 -9.14 -21.94
C ASN A 277 -2.14 -8.81 -22.65
N ASN A 278 -3.09 -8.14 -21.98
CA ASN A 278 -4.42 -7.84 -22.52
C ASN A 278 -5.24 -9.08 -22.91
N THR A 279 -5.07 -10.19 -22.19
CA THR A 279 -5.77 -11.48 -22.42
C THR A 279 -6.63 -11.91 -21.24
N ALA A 280 -6.67 -11.10 -20.17
CA ALA A 280 -7.46 -11.36 -18.97
C ALA A 280 -8.97 -11.26 -19.21
N LEU A 281 -9.75 -11.73 -18.25
CA LEU A 281 -11.19 -11.50 -18.23
C LEU A 281 -11.49 -9.98 -18.26
N PRO A 282 -12.55 -9.54 -18.98
CA PRO A 282 -12.92 -8.13 -19.03
C PRO A 282 -13.06 -7.50 -17.63
N ALA A 283 -13.62 -8.22 -16.65
CA ALA A 283 -13.73 -7.74 -15.28
C ALA A 283 -12.36 -7.46 -14.65
N GLN A 284 -11.40 -8.39 -14.76
CA GLN A 284 -10.04 -8.22 -14.23
C GLN A 284 -9.32 -7.03 -14.84
N LYS A 285 -9.39 -6.87 -16.16
CA LYS A 285 -8.83 -5.73 -16.87
C LYS A 285 -9.46 -4.42 -16.40
N ASN A 286 -10.80 -4.35 -16.33
CA ASN A 286 -11.54 -3.15 -15.93
C ASN A 286 -11.24 -2.73 -14.49
N ILE A 287 -11.11 -3.69 -13.56
CA ILE A 287 -10.75 -3.44 -12.17
C ILE A 287 -9.35 -2.79 -12.08
N VAL A 288 -8.38 -3.31 -12.82
CA VAL A 288 -7.03 -2.73 -12.86
C VAL A 288 -7.06 -1.33 -13.48
N ILE A 289 -7.81 -1.12 -14.56
CA ILE A 289 -7.99 0.20 -15.18
C ILE A 289 -8.59 1.19 -14.17
N ALA A 290 -9.65 0.80 -13.44
CA ALA A 290 -10.28 1.67 -12.46
C ALA A 290 -9.30 2.07 -11.35
N ASN A 291 -8.57 1.12 -10.76
CA ASN A 291 -7.56 1.41 -9.73
C ASN A 291 -6.43 2.28 -10.28
N ALA A 292 -5.90 1.96 -11.46
CA ALA A 292 -4.85 2.76 -12.10
C ALA A 292 -5.30 4.20 -12.39
N ALA A 293 -6.55 4.39 -12.83
CA ALA A 293 -7.10 5.70 -13.16
C ALA A 293 -7.14 6.65 -11.94
N PHE A 294 -7.55 6.18 -10.77
CA PHE A 294 -7.51 7.00 -9.56
C PHE A 294 -6.07 7.30 -9.12
N GLY A 295 -5.11 6.37 -9.32
CA GLY A 295 -3.70 6.65 -9.12
C GLY A 295 -3.18 7.74 -10.07
N ILE A 296 -3.55 7.69 -11.35
CA ILE A 296 -3.22 8.72 -12.34
C ILE A 296 -3.85 10.06 -11.95
N GLN A 297 -5.11 10.07 -11.49
CA GLN A 297 -5.80 11.29 -11.05
C GLN A 297 -5.05 11.99 -9.91
N VAL A 298 -4.51 11.23 -8.93
CA VAL A 298 -3.66 11.76 -7.85
C VAL A 298 -2.40 12.41 -8.44
N MET A 299 -1.74 11.76 -9.39
CA MET A 299 -0.54 12.30 -10.06
C MET A 299 -0.84 13.56 -10.83
N GLU A 300 -2.00 13.67 -11.44
CA GLU A 300 -2.44 14.81 -12.25
C GLU A 300 -2.93 16.01 -11.42
N LYS A 301 -3.22 15.85 -10.13
CA LYS A 301 -3.75 16.95 -9.28
C LYS A 301 -5.01 17.62 -9.86
N GLY A 302 -5.88 16.87 -10.51
CA GLY A 302 -7.09 17.40 -11.13
C GLY A 302 -6.89 18.11 -12.48
N ARG A 303 -5.69 18.04 -13.09
CA ARG A 303 -5.45 18.58 -14.44
C ARG A 303 -6.16 17.77 -15.53
N LYS A 304 -6.37 16.47 -15.28
CA LYS A 304 -7.16 15.59 -16.12
C LYS A 304 -8.45 15.21 -15.42
N SER A 305 -9.52 15.05 -16.19
CA SER A 305 -10.76 14.45 -15.70
C SER A 305 -10.54 12.97 -15.35
N LEU A 306 -11.44 12.39 -14.57
CA LEU A 306 -11.36 10.96 -14.26
C LEU A 306 -11.53 10.09 -15.51
N GLU A 307 -12.35 10.51 -16.46
CA GLU A 307 -12.52 9.85 -17.76
C GLU A 307 -11.21 9.82 -18.54
N GLU A 308 -10.50 10.95 -18.67
CA GLU A 308 -9.17 10.99 -19.30
C GLU A 308 -8.15 10.11 -18.58
N CYS A 309 -8.24 9.97 -17.25
CA CYS A 309 -7.39 9.07 -16.48
C CYS A 309 -7.73 7.58 -16.76
N ILE A 310 -9.01 7.25 -16.90
CA ILE A 310 -9.48 5.90 -17.30
C ILE A 310 -8.97 5.56 -18.69
N ASP A 311 -9.07 6.50 -19.63
CA ASP A 311 -8.57 6.30 -21.00
C ASP A 311 -7.05 6.14 -21.04
N SER A 312 -6.30 6.91 -20.24
CA SER A 312 -4.85 6.77 -20.10
C SER A 312 -4.45 5.39 -19.55
N ALA A 313 -5.19 4.88 -18.54
CA ALA A 313 -4.95 3.56 -17.99
C ALA A 313 -5.29 2.44 -18.98
N ARG A 314 -6.41 2.58 -19.69
CA ARG A 314 -6.84 1.63 -20.73
C ARG A 314 -5.83 1.57 -21.87
N GLU A 315 -5.42 2.72 -22.39
CA GLU A 315 -4.42 2.81 -23.46
C GLU A 315 -3.10 2.16 -23.08
N SER A 316 -2.64 2.31 -21.82
CA SER A 316 -1.42 1.69 -21.32
C SER A 316 -1.44 0.16 -21.45
N ILE A 317 -2.59 -0.49 -21.23
CA ILE A 317 -2.76 -1.93 -21.45
C ILE A 317 -2.90 -2.22 -22.95
N ASP A 318 -3.79 -1.53 -23.66
CA ASP A 318 -4.19 -1.85 -25.03
C ASP A 318 -3.04 -1.68 -26.03
N CYS A 319 -2.19 -0.66 -25.85
CA CYS A 319 -0.99 -0.46 -26.68
C CYS A 319 0.21 -1.31 -26.21
N GLY A 320 0.07 -2.08 -25.12
CA GLY A 320 1.13 -2.91 -24.54
C GLY A 320 2.21 -2.14 -23.78
N ALA A 321 2.00 -0.88 -23.42
CA ALA A 321 2.98 -0.08 -22.69
C ALA A 321 3.20 -0.65 -21.27
N ALA A 322 2.14 -1.03 -20.56
CA ALA A 322 2.24 -1.67 -19.26
C ALA A 322 3.08 -2.96 -19.30
N LEU A 323 2.88 -3.80 -20.30
CA LEU A 323 3.66 -5.02 -20.51
C LEU A 323 5.14 -4.72 -20.80
N ARG A 324 5.42 -3.74 -21.67
CA ARG A 324 6.81 -3.32 -21.94
C ARG A 324 7.50 -2.80 -20.70
N THR A 325 6.80 -2.00 -19.90
CA THR A 325 7.28 -1.51 -18.60
C THR A 325 7.62 -2.67 -17.67
N PHE A 326 6.73 -3.65 -17.54
CA PHE A 326 6.96 -4.82 -16.70
C PHE A 326 8.16 -5.65 -17.18
N LYS A 327 8.26 -5.94 -18.47
CA LYS A 327 9.41 -6.68 -19.02
C LYS A 327 10.73 -5.95 -18.77
N LYS A 328 10.75 -4.63 -18.97
CA LYS A 328 11.95 -3.82 -18.69
C LYS A 328 12.28 -3.80 -17.19
N PHE A 329 11.27 -3.72 -16.34
CA PHE A 329 11.46 -3.81 -14.88
C PHE A 329 12.08 -5.15 -14.47
N VAL A 330 11.60 -6.28 -15.01
CA VAL A 330 12.19 -7.60 -14.74
C VAL A 330 13.63 -7.65 -15.23
N GLU A 331 13.91 -7.23 -16.47
CA GLU A 331 15.28 -7.18 -17.04
C GLU A 331 16.27 -6.42 -16.15
N LEU A 332 15.83 -5.30 -15.56
CA LEU A 332 16.70 -4.44 -14.73
C LEU A 332 16.92 -4.99 -13.32
N ASN A 333 16.05 -5.88 -12.83
CA ASN A 333 16.01 -6.30 -11.44
C ASN A 333 16.14 -7.83 -11.25
N SER A 334 16.42 -8.60 -12.29
CA SER A 334 16.68 -10.04 -12.20
C SER A 334 18.12 -10.35 -11.85
#